data_55a360af7cd0efbba38aa84a4dff77bd
#
_entry.id   55a360af7cd0efbba38aa84a4dff77bd
#
_cell.length_a   1.000
_cell.length_b   1.000
_cell.length_c   1.000
_cell.angle_alpha   90.00
_cell.angle_beta   90.00
_cell.angle_gamma   90.00
#
_symmetry.space_group_name_H-M   'P 1'
#
loop_
_entity.id
_entity.type
_entity.pdbx_description
1 polymer ?
#
loop_
_entity_poly.entity_id
_entity_poly.type
_entity_poly.pdbx_seq_one_letter_code
_entity_poly.pdbx_strand_id
1 'polypeptide(L)'
;GSFCALIIPLSSNYYYLLGVWALFGIGLTFLSGAKVAWVVDNLKYHDKENLVPEFFIKFTRIAGIGLVCSPIIGGLIVKYFSMNTLWTFYGCGLFVIGLILLIFTEEHYKPKKLTLLKTIKGTYNNSKKGFNFILKHRTILLLTLGGLFSALMMFGGGGWQPFFVELTLPTYALGYVYSLLGLLFIFLPFFSKLLMKYKVKNVLTLAVLLEAALLFA
;
A
#
# COMPACT_ATOMS: atom_id res chain seq x y z
N GLY A 1 5.84 7.68 -10.12
CA GLY A 1 6.45 6.53 -9.41
C GLY A 1 7.67 5.99 -10.15
N SER A 2 7.49 5.54 -11.40
CA SER A 2 8.54 4.94 -12.24
C SER A 2 9.80 5.80 -12.34
N PHE A 3 9.65 7.06 -12.71
CA PHE A 3 10.77 8.01 -12.82
C PHE A 3 11.55 8.15 -11.50
N CYS A 4 10.86 8.27 -10.37
CA CYS A 4 11.52 8.35 -9.06
C CYS A 4 12.34 7.08 -8.76
N ALA A 5 11.82 5.89 -9.07
CA ALA A 5 12.54 4.65 -8.87
C ALA A 5 13.81 4.54 -9.72
N LEU A 6 13.77 5.03 -10.97
CA LEU A 6 14.92 5.03 -11.87
C LEU A 6 16.04 6.00 -11.45
N ILE A 7 15.69 7.09 -10.76
CA ILE A 7 16.68 8.07 -10.31
C ILE A 7 17.25 7.80 -8.92
N ILE A 8 16.61 6.95 -8.09
CA ILE A 8 17.14 6.59 -6.76
C ILE A 8 18.62 6.14 -6.81
N PRO A 9 19.06 5.27 -7.75
CA PRO A 9 20.44 4.79 -7.78
C PRO A 9 21.48 5.83 -8.18
N LEU A 10 21.08 7.01 -8.66
CA LEU A 10 21.99 8.01 -9.21
C LEU A 10 22.83 8.75 -8.16
N SER A 11 22.39 8.76 -6.90
CA SER A 11 23.10 9.44 -5.83
C SER A 11 22.83 8.81 -4.46
N SER A 12 23.88 8.76 -3.62
CA SER A 12 23.79 8.37 -2.21
C SER A 12 23.63 9.56 -1.27
N ASN A 13 23.44 10.77 -1.80
CA ASN A 13 23.26 11.96 -0.98
C ASN A 13 21.90 11.89 -0.25
N TYR A 14 21.93 12.09 1.07
CA TYR A 14 20.73 12.03 1.92
C TYR A 14 19.62 13.00 1.47
N TYR A 15 19.96 14.27 1.20
CA TYR A 15 18.96 15.27 0.80
C TYR A 15 18.36 14.98 -0.58
N TYR A 16 19.18 14.44 -1.48
CA TYR A 16 18.70 13.97 -2.78
C TYR A 16 17.67 12.84 -2.61
N LEU A 17 18.01 11.82 -1.83
CA LEU A 17 17.12 10.69 -1.58
C LEU A 17 15.82 11.13 -0.89
N LEU A 18 15.91 12.05 0.07
CA LEU A 18 14.74 12.61 0.75
C LEU A 18 13.80 13.32 -0.25
N GLY A 19 14.36 14.11 -1.17
CA GLY A 19 13.58 14.77 -2.23
C GLY A 19 12.91 13.77 -3.18
N VAL A 20 13.63 12.74 -3.61
CA VAL A 20 13.09 11.67 -4.48
C VAL A 20 12.00 10.89 -3.77
N TRP A 21 12.17 10.54 -2.49
CA TRP A 21 11.16 9.87 -1.69
C TRP A 21 9.91 10.71 -1.46
N ALA A 22 10.07 12.01 -1.24
CA ALA A 22 8.93 12.93 -1.14
C ALA A 22 8.11 12.96 -2.44
N LEU A 23 8.76 13.07 -3.59
CA LEU A 23 8.10 13.00 -4.90
C LEU A 23 7.43 11.63 -5.14
N PHE A 24 8.08 10.55 -4.75
CA PHE A 24 7.52 9.20 -4.84
C PHE A 24 6.26 9.08 -3.97
N GLY A 25 6.29 9.59 -2.73
CA GLY A 25 5.14 9.62 -1.82
C GLY A 25 3.95 10.39 -2.41
N ILE A 26 4.19 11.56 -3.00
CA ILE A 26 3.15 12.33 -3.72
C ILE A 26 2.55 11.46 -4.84
N GLY A 27 3.38 10.79 -5.64
CA GLY A 27 2.90 9.88 -6.68
C GLY A 27 2.04 8.73 -6.16
N LEU A 28 2.39 8.15 -5.02
CA LEU A 28 1.61 7.09 -4.37
C LEU A 28 0.23 7.57 -3.88
N THR A 29 0.11 8.80 -3.38
CA THR A 29 -1.18 9.34 -2.95
C THR A 29 -2.17 9.47 -4.12
N PHE A 30 -1.70 9.90 -5.29
CA PHE A 30 -2.53 9.92 -6.51
C PHE A 30 -2.96 8.51 -6.93
N LEU A 31 -2.05 7.53 -6.84
CA LEU A 31 -2.35 6.17 -7.29
C LEU A 31 -3.37 5.47 -6.38
N SER A 32 -3.28 5.65 -5.07
CA SER A 32 -4.10 4.90 -4.10
C SER A 32 -5.59 5.18 -4.24
N GLY A 33 -5.99 6.45 -4.35
CA GLY A 33 -7.38 6.86 -4.50
C GLY A 33 -7.93 6.61 -5.91
N ALA A 34 -7.18 6.98 -6.93
CA ALA A 34 -7.59 6.88 -8.32
C ALA A 34 -7.87 5.43 -8.75
N LYS A 35 -7.05 4.47 -8.31
CA LYS A 35 -7.19 3.06 -8.67
C LYS A 35 -8.53 2.48 -8.24
N VAL A 36 -8.92 2.70 -6.98
CA VAL A 36 -10.19 2.18 -6.44
C VAL A 36 -11.37 2.84 -7.14
N ALA A 37 -11.34 4.15 -7.28
CA ALA A 37 -12.39 4.90 -7.96
C ALA A 37 -12.55 4.44 -9.40
N TRP A 38 -11.46 4.31 -10.16
CA TRP A 38 -11.48 3.88 -11.55
C TRP A 38 -12.13 2.49 -11.72
N VAL A 39 -11.79 1.52 -10.86
CA VAL A 39 -12.38 0.17 -10.91
C VAL A 39 -13.89 0.22 -10.65
N VAL A 40 -14.30 0.95 -9.60
CA VAL A 40 -15.72 1.07 -9.23
C VAL A 40 -16.50 1.77 -10.34
N ASP A 41 -15.98 2.86 -10.91
CA ASP A 41 -16.63 3.62 -11.97
C ASP A 41 -16.77 2.79 -13.25
N ASN A 42 -15.74 1.99 -13.62
CA ASN A 42 -15.83 1.08 -14.77
C ASN A 42 -16.86 -0.04 -14.56
N LEU A 43 -16.90 -0.65 -13.38
CA LEU A 43 -17.90 -1.68 -13.08
C LEU A 43 -19.33 -1.09 -13.10
N LYS A 44 -19.51 0.14 -12.62
CA LYS A 44 -20.78 0.87 -12.71
C LYS A 44 -21.18 1.16 -14.15
N TYR A 45 -20.25 1.61 -14.96
CA TYR A 45 -20.50 1.89 -16.37
C TYR A 45 -21.03 0.67 -17.15
N HIS A 46 -20.57 -0.53 -16.76
CA HIS A 46 -21.01 -1.79 -17.34
C HIS A 46 -22.17 -2.47 -16.60
N ASP A 47 -22.86 -1.78 -15.68
CA ASP A 47 -23.95 -2.32 -14.85
C ASP A 47 -23.56 -3.58 -14.03
N LYS A 48 -22.28 -3.65 -13.60
CA LYS A 48 -21.69 -4.77 -12.86
C LYS A 48 -21.26 -4.39 -11.44
N GLU A 49 -21.97 -3.50 -10.79
CA GLU A 49 -21.64 -3.04 -9.42
C GLU A 49 -21.62 -4.19 -8.40
N ASN A 50 -22.46 -5.20 -8.59
CA ASN A 50 -22.51 -6.40 -7.77
C ASN A 50 -21.19 -7.18 -7.74
N LEU A 51 -20.31 -7.01 -8.75
CA LEU A 51 -19.00 -7.65 -8.82
C LEU A 51 -17.88 -6.90 -8.08
N VAL A 52 -18.14 -5.70 -7.56
CA VAL A 52 -17.13 -4.92 -6.83
C VAL A 52 -16.49 -5.72 -5.67
N PRO A 53 -17.26 -6.38 -4.78
CA PRO A 53 -16.65 -7.19 -3.71
C PRO A 53 -15.81 -8.35 -4.23
N GLU A 54 -16.29 -9.03 -5.26
CA GLU A 54 -15.58 -10.16 -5.87
C GLU A 54 -14.26 -9.71 -6.52
N PHE A 55 -14.29 -8.57 -7.21
CA PHE A 55 -13.08 -7.96 -7.78
C PHE A 55 -12.01 -7.73 -6.71
N PHE A 56 -12.36 -7.10 -5.59
CA PHE A 56 -11.39 -6.83 -4.52
C PHE A 56 -10.86 -8.10 -3.87
N ILE A 57 -11.68 -9.14 -3.73
CA ILE A 57 -11.22 -10.45 -3.24
C ILE A 57 -10.20 -11.06 -4.21
N LYS A 58 -10.49 -11.09 -5.51
CA LYS A 58 -9.56 -11.59 -6.53
C LYS A 58 -8.28 -10.76 -6.59
N PHE A 59 -8.43 -9.43 -6.55
CA PHE A 59 -7.30 -8.51 -6.54
C PHE A 59 -6.37 -8.77 -5.34
N THR A 60 -6.91 -8.93 -4.14
CA THR A 60 -6.12 -9.23 -2.93
C THR A 60 -5.37 -10.56 -3.04
N ARG A 61 -5.99 -11.59 -3.64
CA ARG A 61 -5.31 -12.87 -3.89
C ARG A 61 -4.14 -12.73 -4.85
N ILE A 62 -4.33 -12.03 -5.97
CA ILE A 62 -3.26 -11.79 -6.96
C ILE A 62 -2.14 -10.94 -6.32
N ALA A 63 -2.49 -9.92 -5.55
CA ALA A 63 -1.53 -9.12 -4.81
C ALA A 63 -0.74 -9.97 -3.79
N GLY A 64 -1.39 -10.94 -3.13
CA GLY A 64 -0.74 -11.90 -2.25
C GLY A 64 0.31 -12.76 -2.97
N ILE A 65 0.00 -13.25 -4.17
CA ILE A 65 0.98 -13.98 -5.00
C ILE A 65 2.17 -13.07 -5.35
N GLY A 66 1.90 -11.82 -5.73
CA GLY A 66 2.93 -10.82 -5.95
C GLY A 66 3.83 -10.58 -4.72
N LEU A 67 3.23 -10.51 -3.52
CA LEU A 67 3.96 -10.37 -2.26
C LEU A 67 4.83 -11.58 -1.90
N VAL A 68 4.51 -12.78 -2.40
CA VAL A 68 5.38 -13.95 -2.26
C VAL A 68 6.51 -13.94 -3.29
N CYS A 69 6.18 -13.72 -4.55
CA CYS A 69 7.13 -13.87 -5.65
C CYS A 69 8.11 -12.69 -5.74
N SER A 70 7.63 -11.45 -5.55
CA SER A 70 8.47 -10.26 -5.77
C SER A 70 9.67 -10.16 -4.83
N PRO A 71 9.57 -10.48 -3.52
CA PRO A 71 10.74 -10.42 -2.64
C PRO A 71 11.75 -11.54 -2.93
N ILE A 72 11.30 -12.71 -3.39
CA ILE A 72 12.20 -13.80 -3.83
C ILE A 72 13.00 -13.35 -5.05
N ILE A 73 12.31 -12.83 -6.07
CA ILE A 73 12.93 -12.30 -7.28
C ILE A 73 13.88 -11.14 -6.93
N GLY A 74 13.43 -10.23 -6.09
CA GLY A 74 14.25 -9.11 -5.59
C GLY A 74 15.51 -9.59 -4.87
N GLY A 75 15.38 -10.57 -3.97
CA GLY A 75 16.51 -11.19 -3.28
C GLY A 75 17.52 -11.82 -4.25
N LEU A 76 17.05 -12.52 -5.29
CA LEU A 76 17.91 -13.08 -6.34
C LEU A 76 18.62 -11.98 -7.15
N ILE A 77 17.91 -10.90 -7.50
CA ILE A 77 18.55 -9.77 -8.20
C ILE A 77 19.64 -9.15 -7.33
N VAL A 78 19.40 -8.92 -6.04
CA VAL A 78 20.41 -8.38 -5.12
C VAL A 78 21.58 -9.33 -4.94
N LYS A 79 21.34 -10.65 -4.89
CA LYS A 79 22.36 -11.67 -4.75
C LYS A 79 23.33 -11.74 -5.96
N TYR A 80 22.79 -11.67 -7.18
CA TYR A 80 23.59 -11.87 -8.41
C TYR A 80 24.05 -10.58 -9.07
N PHE A 81 23.41 -9.45 -8.78
CA PHE A 81 23.73 -8.16 -9.36
C PHE A 81 24.04 -7.13 -8.25
N SER A 82 23.08 -6.23 -7.96
CA SER A 82 23.24 -5.21 -6.93
C SER A 82 21.90 -4.63 -6.49
N MET A 83 21.90 -3.91 -5.35
CA MET A 83 20.74 -3.17 -4.90
C MET A 83 20.32 -2.07 -5.89
N ASN A 84 21.27 -1.41 -6.54
CA ASN A 84 20.99 -0.39 -7.56
C ASN A 84 20.25 -0.98 -8.76
N THR A 85 20.65 -2.18 -9.19
CA THR A 85 19.98 -2.92 -10.26
C THR A 85 18.52 -3.23 -9.92
N LEU A 86 18.24 -3.55 -8.65
CA LEU A 86 16.87 -3.79 -8.18
C LEU A 86 15.96 -2.57 -8.42
N TRP A 87 16.45 -1.37 -8.10
CA TRP A 87 15.70 -0.12 -8.33
C TRP A 87 15.44 0.14 -9.82
N THR A 88 16.41 -0.17 -10.66
CA THR A 88 16.27 -0.06 -12.12
C THR A 88 15.18 -1.01 -12.64
N PHE A 89 15.22 -2.28 -12.24
CA PHE A 89 14.17 -3.26 -12.60
C PHE A 89 12.78 -2.82 -12.12
N TYR A 90 12.69 -2.33 -10.89
CA TYR A 90 11.43 -1.82 -10.33
C TYR A 90 10.90 -0.62 -11.13
N GLY A 91 11.76 0.35 -11.45
CA GLY A 91 11.39 1.52 -12.24
C GLY A 91 10.94 1.18 -13.66
N CYS A 92 11.67 0.28 -14.34
CA CYS A 92 11.30 -0.24 -15.67
C CYS A 92 9.97 -1.00 -15.63
N GLY A 93 9.77 -1.85 -14.62
CA GLY A 93 8.50 -2.57 -14.44
C GLY A 93 7.32 -1.63 -14.27
N LEU A 94 7.44 -0.60 -13.44
CA LEU A 94 6.40 0.42 -13.28
C LEU A 94 6.14 1.20 -14.58
N PHE A 95 7.18 1.47 -15.36
CA PHE A 95 7.04 2.14 -16.65
C PHE A 95 6.26 1.30 -17.65
N VAL A 96 6.60 0.02 -17.77
CA VAL A 96 5.89 -0.94 -18.63
C VAL A 96 4.42 -1.07 -18.22
N ILE A 97 4.14 -1.21 -16.92
CA ILE A 97 2.76 -1.24 -16.42
C ILE A 97 2.03 0.06 -16.77
N GLY A 98 2.68 1.22 -16.63
CA GLY A 98 2.11 2.50 -17.03
C GLY A 98 1.75 2.56 -18.51
N LEU A 99 2.60 2.04 -19.39
CA LEU A 99 2.32 1.94 -20.83
C LEU A 99 1.14 0.99 -21.13
N ILE A 100 1.10 -0.17 -20.48
CA ILE A 100 -0.01 -1.12 -20.63
C ILE A 100 -1.32 -0.46 -20.22
N LEU A 101 -1.34 0.24 -19.10
CA LEU A 101 -2.53 0.95 -18.65
C LEU A 101 -2.95 2.04 -19.67
N LEU A 102 -2.03 2.82 -20.20
CA LEU A 102 -2.33 3.85 -21.19
C LEU A 102 -2.93 3.28 -22.50
N ILE A 103 -2.50 2.09 -22.91
CA ILE A 103 -2.91 1.48 -24.18
C ILE A 103 -4.24 0.70 -24.03
N PHE A 104 -4.39 -0.02 -22.93
CA PHE A 104 -5.46 -1.02 -22.77
C PHE A 104 -6.60 -0.58 -21.85
N THR A 105 -6.50 0.58 -21.15
CA THR A 105 -7.59 1.02 -20.29
C THR A 105 -8.41 2.13 -20.95
N GLU A 106 -9.73 1.93 -20.92
CA GLU A 106 -10.69 2.95 -21.33
C GLU A 106 -11.10 3.79 -20.12
N GLU A 107 -11.19 5.09 -20.29
CA GLU A 107 -11.63 6.02 -19.28
C GLU A 107 -13.01 6.58 -19.63
N HIS A 108 -14.01 6.21 -18.83
CA HIS A 108 -15.39 6.68 -19.00
C HIS A 108 -15.71 7.90 -18.12
N TYR A 109 -14.74 8.34 -17.31
CA TYR A 109 -14.90 9.49 -16.43
C TYR A 109 -14.83 10.80 -17.22
N LYS A 110 -15.88 11.63 -17.09
CA LYS A 110 -15.91 13.00 -17.65
C LYS A 110 -15.33 13.97 -16.62
N PRO A 111 -14.09 14.45 -16.78
CA PRO A 111 -13.48 15.35 -15.81
C PRO A 111 -14.22 16.68 -15.76
N LYS A 112 -14.59 17.12 -14.56
CA LYS A 112 -15.08 18.49 -14.36
C LYS A 112 -13.92 19.46 -14.57
N LYS A 113 -14.05 20.40 -15.48
CA LYS A 113 -13.07 21.48 -15.68
C LYS A 113 -13.05 22.40 -14.46
N LEU A 114 -12.21 22.07 -13.48
CA LEU A 114 -12.01 22.88 -12.28
C LEU A 114 -10.67 23.61 -12.41
N THR A 115 -10.67 24.90 -12.07
CA THR A 115 -9.42 25.66 -11.92
C THR A 115 -8.66 25.13 -10.70
N LEU A 116 -7.32 25.07 -10.76
CA LEU A 116 -6.47 24.58 -9.67
C LEU A 116 -6.84 25.18 -8.30
N LEU A 117 -7.08 26.50 -8.25
CA LEU A 117 -7.53 27.19 -7.02
C LEU A 117 -8.88 26.69 -6.51
N LYS A 118 -9.84 26.40 -7.39
CA LYS A 118 -11.14 25.84 -6.99
C LYS A 118 -10.98 24.40 -6.47
N THR A 119 -10.07 23.61 -7.07
CA THR A 119 -9.75 22.26 -6.60
C THR A 119 -9.14 22.29 -5.22
N ILE A 120 -8.11 23.12 -4.98
CA ILE A 120 -7.46 23.26 -3.66
C ILE A 120 -8.47 23.70 -2.61
N LYS A 121 -9.26 24.74 -2.89
CA LYS A 121 -10.28 25.24 -1.96
C LYS A 121 -11.37 24.20 -1.69
N GLY A 122 -11.77 23.45 -2.72
CA GLY A 122 -12.73 22.34 -2.58
C GLY A 122 -12.17 21.22 -1.70
N THR A 123 -10.93 20.81 -1.93
CA THR A 123 -10.24 19.78 -1.13
C THR A 123 -10.12 20.23 0.33
N TYR A 124 -9.68 21.46 0.59
CA TYR A 124 -9.62 22.02 1.94
C TYR A 124 -10.96 22.00 2.65
N ASN A 125 -12.02 22.47 1.98
CA ASN A 125 -13.37 22.49 2.55
C ASN A 125 -13.91 21.08 2.84
N ASN A 126 -13.64 20.12 1.95
CA ASN A 126 -14.03 18.72 2.16
C ASN A 126 -13.24 18.08 3.31
N SER A 127 -11.94 18.34 3.41
CA SER A 127 -11.12 17.89 4.52
C SER A 127 -11.60 18.47 5.86
N LYS A 128 -11.94 19.76 5.89
CA LYS A 128 -12.50 20.41 7.09
C LYS A 128 -13.84 19.81 7.49
N LYS A 129 -14.73 19.55 6.52
CA LYS A 129 -16.01 18.87 6.77
C LYS A 129 -15.80 17.45 7.30
N GLY A 130 -14.90 16.68 6.68
CA GLY A 130 -14.54 15.33 7.13
C GLY A 130 -13.97 15.32 8.54
N PHE A 131 -13.06 16.23 8.84
CA PHE A 131 -12.48 16.38 10.18
C PHE A 131 -13.55 16.71 11.24
N ASN A 132 -14.41 17.68 10.95
CA ASN A 132 -15.54 18.01 11.86
C ASN A 132 -16.51 16.85 12.03
N PHE A 133 -16.72 16.04 10.99
CA PHE A 133 -17.55 14.84 11.07
C PHE A 133 -16.93 13.80 12.01
N ILE A 134 -15.61 13.56 11.89
CA ILE A 134 -14.87 12.66 12.77
C ILE A 134 -15.00 13.09 14.23
N LEU A 135 -14.80 14.38 14.53
CA LEU A 135 -14.88 14.92 15.90
C LEU A 135 -16.29 14.79 16.51
N LYS A 136 -17.34 14.90 15.69
CA LYS A 136 -18.73 14.79 16.16
C LYS A 136 -19.18 13.36 16.45
N HIS A 137 -18.53 12.35 15.83
CA HIS A 137 -18.94 10.96 15.96
C HIS A 137 -17.92 10.16 16.78
N ARG A 138 -18.23 9.92 18.07
CA ARG A 138 -17.34 9.24 19.03
C ARG A 138 -16.75 7.92 18.49
N THR A 139 -17.56 7.09 17.84
CA THR A 139 -17.09 5.81 17.29
C THR A 139 -16.05 6.02 16.18
N ILE A 140 -16.32 6.98 15.29
CA ILE A 140 -15.39 7.29 14.17
C ILE A 140 -14.11 7.93 14.71
N LEU A 141 -14.22 8.81 15.72
CA LEU A 141 -13.06 9.39 16.39
C LEU A 141 -12.17 8.32 17.02
N LEU A 142 -12.76 7.37 17.77
CA LEU A 142 -11.98 6.27 18.37
C LEU A 142 -11.31 5.37 17.32
N LEU A 143 -12.01 5.06 16.22
CA LEU A 143 -11.41 4.30 15.11
C LEU A 143 -10.27 5.08 14.43
N THR A 144 -10.45 6.38 14.25
CA THR A 144 -9.40 7.24 13.65
C THR A 144 -8.17 7.35 14.57
N LEU A 145 -8.39 7.50 15.88
CA LEU A 145 -7.31 7.49 16.87
C LEU A 145 -6.61 6.12 16.90
N GLY A 146 -7.35 5.02 16.88
CA GLY A 146 -6.79 3.68 16.78
C GLY A 146 -5.91 3.52 15.52
N GLY A 147 -6.39 3.99 14.37
CA GLY A 147 -5.60 3.99 13.14
C GLY A 147 -4.34 4.88 13.22
N LEU A 148 -4.43 6.03 13.90
CA LEU A 148 -3.26 6.90 14.14
C LEU A 148 -2.22 6.20 15.02
N PHE A 149 -2.65 5.57 16.12
CA PHE A 149 -1.74 4.81 16.98
C PHE A 149 -1.12 3.61 16.27
N SER A 150 -1.90 2.88 15.47
CA SER A 150 -1.37 1.78 14.64
C SER A 150 -0.30 2.29 13.64
N ALA A 151 -0.55 3.44 13.02
CA ALA A 151 0.43 4.06 12.11
C ALA A 151 1.71 4.48 12.84
N LEU A 152 1.61 5.00 14.08
CA LEU A 152 2.76 5.31 14.93
C LEU A 152 3.55 4.04 15.32
N MET A 153 2.86 2.93 15.58
CA MET A 153 3.51 1.64 15.87
C MET A 153 4.29 1.07 14.67
N MET A 154 3.93 1.44 13.43
CA MET A 154 4.70 1.05 12.25
C MET A 154 6.13 1.64 12.24
N PHE A 155 6.40 2.63 13.10
CA PHE A 155 7.76 3.13 13.32
C PHE A 155 8.71 2.02 13.78
N GLY A 156 8.27 1.17 14.71
CA GLY A 156 9.02 -0.03 15.14
C GLY A 156 9.16 -1.07 14.03
N GLY A 157 8.14 -1.20 13.16
CA GLY A 157 8.15 -2.12 12.04
C GLY A 157 9.22 -1.83 10.97
N GLY A 158 9.74 -0.61 10.88
CA GLY A 158 10.87 -0.28 9.99
C GLY A 158 12.23 -0.77 10.51
N GLY A 159 12.34 -1.06 11.80
CA GLY A 159 13.59 -1.46 12.46
C GLY A 159 13.97 -2.94 12.28
N TRP A 160 13.03 -3.81 11.86
CA TRP A 160 13.32 -5.23 11.78
C TRP A 160 14.40 -5.57 10.71
N GLN A 161 14.46 -4.84 9.61
CA GLN A 161 15.46 -5.08 8.56
C GLN A 161 16.89 -4.82 9.05
N PRO A 162 17.24 -3.64 9.62
CA PRO A 162 18.53 -3.43 10.26
C PRO A 162 18.83 -4.47 11.33
N PHE A 163 17.87 -4.80 12.18
CA PHE A 163 18.02 -5.80 13.23
C PHE A 163 18.44 -7.18 12.68
N PHE A 164 17.81 -7.66 11.62
CA PHE A 164 18.21 -8.93 11.00
C PHE A 164 19.58 -8.86 10.33
N VAL A 165 19.96 -7.70 9.80
CA VAL A 165 21.30 -7.47 9.24
C VAL A 165 22.35 -7.49 10.36
N GLU A 166 22.09 -6.89 11.52
CA GLU A 166 22.95 -6.96 12.71
C GLU A 166 23.10 -8.39 13.21
N LEU A 167 22.07 -9.23 13.10
CA LEU A 167 22.12 -10.67 13.37
C LEU A 167 22.82 -11.48 12.26
N THR A 168 23.59 -10.82 11.39
CA THR A 168 24.37 -11.44 10.31
C THR A 168 23.54 -12.07 9.19
N LEU A 169 22.23 -11.78 9.10
CA LEU A 169 21.42 -12.25 7.98
C LEU A 169 21.82 -11.51 6.69
N PRO A 170 22.18 -12.25 5.62
CA PRO A 170 22.52 -11.59 4.36
C PRO A 170 21.34 -10.76 3.80
N THR A 171 21.62 -9.59 3.24
CA THR A 171 20.58 -8.67 2.74
C THR A 171 19.62 -9.30 1.72
N TYR A 172 20.11 -10.23 0.89
CA TYR A 172 19.23 -10.95 -0.05
C TYR A 172 18.22 -11.86 0.65
N ALA A 173 18.56 -12.37 1.84
CA ALA A 173 17.69 -13.27 2.59
C ALA A 173 16.49 -12.54 3.23
N LEU A 174 16.56 -11.22 3.40
CA LEU A 174 15.42 -10.40 3.83
C LEU A 174 14.22 -10.56 2.89
N GLY A 175 14.48 -10.81 1.59
CA GLY A 175 13.43 -11.12 0.63
C GLY A 175 12.64 -12.37 0.99
N TYR A 176 13.28 -13.42 1.51
CA TYR A 176 12.59 -14.65 1.91
C TYR A 176 11.72 -14.44 3.15
N VAL A 177 12.15 -13.61 4.09
CA VAL A 177 11.33 -13.22 5.26
C VAL A 177 10.06 -12.50 4.81
N TYR A 178 10.18 -11.54 3.88
CA TYR A 178 9.01 -10.87 3.30
C TYR A 178 8.07 -11.84 2.56
N SER A 179 8.60 -12.85 1.90
CA SER A 179 7.79 -13.84 1.20
C SER A 179 6.93 -14.67 2.16
N LEU A 180 7.42 -14.96 3.36
CA LEU A 180 6.63 -15.61 4.40
C LEU A 180 5.42 -14.74 4.80
N LEU A 181 5.60 -13.42 4.93
CA LEU A 181 4.48 -12.49 5.16
C LEU A 181 3.49 -12.53 3.98
N GLY A 182 3.98 -12.59 2.75
CA GLY A 182 3.14 -12.74 1.56
C GLY A 182 2.26 -13.99 1.59
N LEU A 183 2.78 -15.12 2.08
CA LEU A 183 1.99 -16.35 2.25
C LEU A 183 0.84 -16.15 3.22
N LEU A 184 1.04 -15.43 4.33
CA LEU A 184 -0.03 -15.11 5.27
C LEU A 184 -1.15 -14.32 4.59
N PHE A 185 -0.84 -13.37 3.70
CA PHE A 185 -1.84 -12.61 2.95
C PHE A 185 -2.69 -13.48 2.02
N ILE A 186 -2.13 -14.56 1.45
CA ILE A 186 -2.91 -15.51 0.63
C ILE A 186 -3.95 -16.24 1.46
N PHE A 187 -3.60 -16.60 2.70
CA PHE A 187 -4.50 -17.33 3.61
C PHE A 187 -5.46 -16.43 4.38
N LEU A 188 -5.20 -15.12 4.45
CA LEU A 188 -6.02 -14.16 5.19
C LEU A 188 -7.51 -14.20 4.84
N PRO A 189 -7.95 -14.28 3.56
CA PRO A 189 -9.36 -14.38 3.22
C PRO A 189 -10.04 -15.64 3.74
N PHE A 190 -9.29 -16.73 3.93
CA PHE A 190 -9.81 -17.96 4.54
C PHE A 190 -10.07 -17.77 6.02
N PHE A 191 -9.12 -17.17 6.75
CA PHE A 191 -9.29 -16.84 8.15
C PHE A 191 -10.38 -15.79 8.39
N SER A 192 -10.51 -14.80 7.50
CA SER A 192 -11.55 -13.78 7.63
C SER A 192 -12.96 -14.38 7.59
N LYS A 193 -13.22 -15.37 6.72
CA LYS A 193 -14.50 -16.10 6.68
C LYS A 193 -14.81 -16.82 8.00
N LEU A 194 -13.80 -17.38 8.64
CA LEU A 194 -13.95 -18.04 9.94
C LEU A 194 -14.29 -17.03 11.03
N LEU A 195 -13.63 -15.86 11.01
CA LEU A 195 -13.80 -14.79 11.98
C LEU A 195 -15.10 -14.01 11.81
N MET A 196 -15.71 -14.00 10.61
CA MET A 196 -17.00 -13.35 10.37
C MET A 196 -18.17 -13.93 11.19
N LYS A 197 -18.00 -15.10 11.78
CA LYS A 197 -18.98 -15.71 12.71
C LYS A 197 -19.03 -14.98 14.07
N TYR A 198 -18.01 -14.19 14.40
CA TYR A 198 -17.89 -13.52 15.69
C TYR A 198 -18.19 -12.02 15.57
N LYS A 199 -18.53 -11.38 16.68
CA LYS A 199 -18.72 -9.94 16.71
C LYS A 199 -17.41 -9.22 16.36
N VAL A 200 -17.44 -8.33 15.41
CA VAL A 200 -16.26 -7.58 14.91
C VAL A 200 -15.46 -6.93 16.06
N LYS A 201 -16.16 -6.36 17.05
CA LYS A 201 -15.54 -5.78 18.25
C LYS A 201 -14.61 -6.79 18.96
N ASN A 202 -15.08 -8.02 19.19
CA ASN A 202 -14.33 -9.02 19.93
C ASN A 202 -13.09 -9.47 19.13
N VAL A 203 -13.25 -9.63 17.82
CA VAL A 203 -12.15 -10.01 16.91
C VAL A 203 -11.06 -8.93 16.91
N LEU A 204 -11.44 -7.66 16.76
CA LEU A 204 -10.50 -6.54 16.80
C LEU A 204 -9.79 -6.42 18.15
N THR A 205 -10.54 -6.55 19.26
CA THR A 205 -9.93 -6.48 20.59
C THR A 205 -8.93 -7.61 20.80
N LEU A 206 -9.28 -8.84 20.41
CA LEU A 206 -8.37 -9.99 20.52
C LEU A 206 -7.12 -9.81 19.65
N ALA A 207 -7.27 -9.33 18.42
CA ALA A 207 -6.14 -9.08 17.52
C ALA A 207 -5.15 -8.07 18.12
N VAL A 208 -5.65 -6.93 18.62
CA VAL A 208 -4.80 -5.90 19.24
C VAL A 208 -4.11 -6.42 20.51
N LEU A 209 -4.81 -7.20 21.34
CA LEU A 209 -4.20 -7.79 22.55
C LEU A 209 -3.12 -8.82 22.23
N LEU A 210 -3.33 -9.64 21.18
CA LEU A 210 -2.33 -10.61 20.71
C LEU A 210 -1.10 -9.89 20.14
N GLU A 211 -1.32 -8.84 19.33
CA GLU A 211 -0.22 -8.02 18.79
C GLU A 211 0.59 -7.38 19.92
N ALA A 212 -0.07 -6.79 20.91
CA ALA A 212 0.60 -6.22 22.07
C ALA A 212 1.40 -7.28 22.86
N ALA A 213 0.81 -8.45 23.12
CA ALA A 213 1.48 -9.53 23.83
C ALA A 213 2.74 -10.04 23.10
N LEU A 214 2.68 -10.15 21.76
CA LEU A 214 3.81 -10.57 20.93
C LEU A 214 4.94 -9.54 20.87
N LEU A 215 4.63 -8.25 21.05
CA LEU A 215 5.65 -7.19 21.09
C LEU A 215 6.40 -7.13 22.43
N PHE A 216 5.81 -7.68 23.50
CA PHE A 216 6.43 -7.70 24.83
C PHE A 216 7.11 -9.06 25.16
N ALA A 217 7.01 -10.05 24.30
CA ALA A 217 7.66 -11.36 24.43
C ALA A 217 9.03 -11.39 23.75
#